data_3d2c3273c28145bbaae748a8ff6fdbc3
#
_entry.id   3d2c3273c28145bbaae748a8ff6fdbc3
#
_cell.length_a   1.000
_cell.length_b   1.000
_cell.length_c   1.000
_cell.angle_alpha   90.00
_cell.angle_beta   90.00
_cell.angle_gamma   90.00
#
_symmetry.space_group_name_H-M   'P 1'
#
loop_
_entity.id
_entity.type
_entity.pdbx_description
1 polymer ?
#
loop_
_entity_poly.entity_id
_entity_poly.type
_entity_poly.pdbx_seq_one_letter_code
_entity_poly.pdbx_strand_id
1 'polypeptide(L)'
;GTTTWEWNEAAGGVWGNGPFGSGNKPQWWAVNYGADIDGQGSSKVGGVARNGSGAWFTIDITNKQAIGSDGVKLPISVSVLEHKDPTWDKGTISFPTATNDNFVIPMGVNVNGGNAVFQKYYVLVASDDKLVLTAAELPENGCAWFYVFKKKAK
;
A
#
# COMPACT_ATOMS: atom_id res chain seq x y z
N GLY A 1 5.81 -18.12 -2.59
CA GLY A 1 6.23 -17.57 -3.84
C GLY A 1 6.28 -16.06 -3.85
N THR A 2 6.61 -15.55 -5.00
CA THR A 2 6.79 -14.10 -5.20
C THR A 2 5.73 -13.60 -6.16
N THR A 3 5.03 -12.53 -5.79
CA THR A 3 4.08 -11.83 -6.66
C THR A 3 4.49 -10.37 -6.77
N THR A 4 4.42 -9.83 -7.99
CA THR A 4 4.69 -8.42 -8.26
C THR A 4 3.38 -7.67 -8.42
N TRP A 5 3.28 -6.53 -7.76
CA TRP A 5 2.09 -5.69 -7.71
C TRP A 5 2.37 -4.30 -8.29
N GLU A 6 1.39 -3.74 -8.94
CA GLU A 6 1.43 -2.37 -9.49
C GLU A 6 0.09 -1.69 -9.26
N TRP A 7 0.04 -0.37 -9.42
CA TRP A 7 -1.23 0.35 -9.30
C TRP A 7 -2.26 -0.21 -10.28
N ASN A 8 -3.50 -0.34 -9.81
CA ASN A 8 -4.59 -0.84 -10.65
C ASN A 8 -5.25 0.33 -11.39
N GLU A 9 -4.80 0.59 -12.61
CA GLU A 9 -5.29 1.70 -13.42
C GLU A 9 -6.79 1.61 -13.73
N ALA A 10 -7.36 0.41 -13.70
CA ALA A 10 -8.78 0.21 -13.98
C ALA A 10 -9.67 0.50 -12.77
N ALA A 11 -9.09 0.76 -11.61
CA ALA A 11 -9.87 0.93 -10.38
C ALA A 11 -10.47 2.34 -10.22
N GLY A 12 -10.13 3.29 -11.08
CA GLY A 12 -10.45 4.69 -10.85
C GLY A 12 -9.48 5.29 -9.86
N GLY A 13 -9.87 5.54 -8.60
CA GLY A 13 -8.95 5.98 -7.56
C GLY A 13 -8.00 4.87 -7.14
N VAL A 14 -6.68 5.08 -7.27
CA VAL A 14 -5.68 4.08 -6.92
C VAL A 14 -5.09 4.30 -5.53
N TRP A 15 -5.12 5.55 -5.05
CA TRP A 15 -4.62 5.95 -3.75
C TRP A 15 -5.46 7.12 -3.23
N GLY A 16 -5.74 7.13 -1.96
CA GLY A 16 -6.50 8.19 -1.33
C GLY A 16 -6.93 7.79 0.07
N ASN A 17 -7.85 8.55 0.64
CA ASN A 17 -8.27 8.32 2.03
C ASN A 17 -9.76 7.96 2.13
N GLY A 18 -10.10 7.47 3.30
CA GLY A 18 -11.45 7.06 3.64
C GLY A 18 -11.53 6.62 5.09
N PRO A 19 -12.70 6.08 5.51
CA PRO A 19 -12.87 5.66 6.89
C PRO A 19 -12.09 4.39 7.20
N PHE A 20 -11.37 4.40 8.32
CA PHE A 20 -10.75 3.20 8.85
C PHE A 20 -11.84 2.24 9.34
N GLY A 21 -11.80 1.01 8.86
CA GLY A 21 -12.75 -0.02 9.26
C GLY A 21 -13.89 -0.24 8.29
N SER A 22 -13.92 0.44 7.16
CA SER A 22 -15.00 0.33 6.19
C SER A 22 -14.51 0.44 4.75
N GLY A 23 -15.04 -0.43 3.90
CA GLY A 23 -14.75 -0.42 2.47
C GLY A 23 -13.37 -0.95 2.09
N ASN A 24 -13.09 -0.96 0.80
CA ASN A 24 -11.85 -1.49 0.24
C ASN A 24 -11.28 -0.60 -0.87
N LYS A 25 -11.59 0.68 -0.83
CA LYS A 25 -11.09 1.68 -1.77
C LYS A 25 -11.18 3.06 -1.12
N PRO A 26 -10.48 4.07 -1.66
CA PRO A 26 -10.65 5.45 -1.19
C PRO A 26 -12.10 5.90 -1.33
N GLN A 27 -12.64 6.55 -0.30
CA GLN A 27 -14.03 6.98 -0.29
C GLN A 27 -14.21 8.49 -0.16
N TRP A 28 -13.24 9.19 0.45
CA TRP A 28 -13.36 10.62 0.69
C TRP A 28 -12.63 11.45 -0.36
N TRP A 29 -11.43 11.04 -0.70
CA TRP A 29 -10.59 11.68 -1.70
C TRP A 29 -9.67 10.64 -2.33
N ALA A 30 -9.44 10.76 -3.63
CA ALA A 30 -8.60 9.82 -4.35
C ALA A 30 -7.93 10.47 -5.53
N VAL A 31 -6.80 9.92 -5.94
CA VAL A 31 -6.11 10.26 -7.17
C VAL A 31 -6.13 9.07 -8.11
N ASN A 32 -6.13 9.37 -9.39
CA ASN A 32 -6.16 8.37 -10.45
C ASN A 32 -4.74 7.97 -10.86
N TYR A 33 -4.67 6.88 -11.58
CA TYR A 33 -3.45 6.44 -12.25
C TYR A 33 -2.99 7.49 -13.27
N GLY A 34 -1.68 7.55 -13.51
CA GLY A 34 -1.09 8.45 -14.50
C GLY A 34 -0.59 9.74 -13.87
N ALA A 35 -0.92 10.88 -14.48
CA ALA A 35 -0.38 12.18 -14.06
C ALA A 35 -0.70 12.54 -12.61
N ASP A 36 -1.86 12.12 -12.10
CA ASP A 36 -2.26 12.44 -10.73
C ASP A 36 -1.36 11.75 -9.70
N ILE A 37 -1.20 10.42 -9.84
CA ILE A 37 -0.33 9.68 -8.91
C ILE A 37 1.13 10.06 -9.11
N ASP A 38 1.56 10.37 -10.31
CA ASP A 38 2.91 10.87 -10.59
C ASP A 38 3.15 12.21 -9.90
N GLY A 39 2.20 13.11 -9.95
CA GLY A 39 2.28 14.40 -9.27
C GLY A 39 2.40 14.25 -7.77
N GLN A 40 1.59 13.38 -7.18
CA GLN A 40 1.67 13.11 -5.75
C GLN A 40 3.01 12.44 -5.38
N GLY A 41 3.45 11.47 -6.16
CA GLY A 41 4.65 10.71 -5.88
C GLY A 41 5.94 11.48 -6.05
N SER A 42 5.96 12.46 -6.96
CA SER A 42 7.18 13.24 -7.26
C SER A 42 7.70 14.03 -6.06
N SER A 43 6.84 14.39 -5.13
CA SER A 43 7.19 15.15 -3.93
C SER A 43 7.52 14.28 -2.72
N LYS A 44 7.43 12.95 -2.86
CA LYS A 44 7.73 12.02 -1.77
C LYS A 44 9.13 11.44 -1.92
N VAL A 45 9.69 10.94 -0.83
CA VAL A 45 10.99 10.26 -0.87
C VAL A 45 10.94 9.10 -1.87
N GLY A 46 11.95 9.02 -2.71
CA GLY A 46 12.01 8.04 -3.80
C GLY A 46 11.39 8.52 -5.11
N GLY A 47 10.66 9.65 -5.09
CA GLY A 47 10.09 10.28 -6.27
C GLY A 47 9.14 9.38 -7.05
N VAL A 48 9.00 9.66 -8.35
CA VAL A 48 8.10 8.93 -9.24
C VAL A 48 8.53 7.46 -9.39
N ALA A 49 9.82 7.17 -9.33
CA ALA A 49 10.30 5.78 -9.46
C ALA A 49 9.75 4.87 -8.38
N ARG A 50 9.63 5.37 -7.15
CA ARG A 50 9.08 4.60 -6.03
C ARG A 50 7.57 4.70 -5.93
N ASN A 51 6.97 5.84 -6.28
CA ASN A 51 5.61 6.18 -5.90
C ASN A 51 4.66 6.42 -7.06
N GLY A 52 5.19 6.65 -8.26
CA GLY A 52 4.39 7.06 -9.41
C GLY A 52 3.68 5.92 -10.12
N SER A 53 3.11 6.22 -11.28
CA SER A 53 2.29 5.29 -12.05
C SER A 53 3.04 4.04 -12.49
N GLY A 54 4.35 4.15 -12.76
CA GLY A 54 5.20 3.02 -13.12
C GLY A 54 5.78 2.24 -11.95
N ALA A 55 5.47 2.61 -10.71
CA ALA A 55 6.00 1.92 -9.54
C ALA A 55 5.43 0.51 -9.42
N TRP A 56 6.25 -0.39 -8.92
CA TRP A 56 5.84 -1.75 -8.61
C TRP A 56 6.61 -2.25 -7.39
N PHE A 57 6.14 -3.32 -6.81
CA PHE A 57 6.85 -3.99 -5.72
C PHE A 57 6.54 -5.48 -5.72
N THR A 58 7.46 -6.26 -5.17
CA THR A 58 7.25 -7.69 -4.98
C THR A 58 7.05 -8.00 -3.51
N ILE A 59 6.19 -8.96 -3.25
CA ILE A 59 6.05 -9.58 -1.92
C ILE A 59 6.50 -11.03 -2.05
N ASP A 60 7.46 -11.42 -1.24
CA ASP A 60 7.93 -12.79 -1.13
C ASP A 60 7.60 -13.32 0.25
N ILE A 61 6.52 -14.06 0.34
CA ILE A 61 6.03 -14.60 1.62
C ILE A 61 7.00 -15.64 2.16
N THR A 62 7.57 -16.46 1.28
CA THR A 62 8.49 -17.54 1.69
C THR A 62 9.75 -16.99 2.35
N ASN A 63 10.37 -15.99 1.73
CA ASN A 63 11.58 -15.37 2.24
C ASN A 63 11.32 -14.17 3.14
N LYS A 64 10.06 -13.81 3.36
CA LYS A 64 9.64 -12.72 4.24
C LYS A 64 10.31 -11.40 3.90
N GLN A 65 10.25 -11.04 2.62
CA GLN A 65 10.84 -9.80 2.14
C GLN A 65 9.98 -9.15 1.07
N ALA A 66 10.16 -7.86 0.89
CA ALA A 66 9.56 -7.10 -0.17
C ALA A 66 10.63 -6.26 -0.87
N ILE A 67 10.45 -6.05 -2.17
CA ILE A 67 11.39 -5.30 -3.01
C ILE A 67 10.60 -4.31 -3.83
N GLY A 68 10.97 -3.04 -3.77
CA GLY A 68 10.39 -1.98 -4.57
C GLY A 68 11.05 -1.82 -5.93
N SER A 69 10.37 -1.13 -6.84
CA SER A 69 10.86 -0.89 -8.20
C SER A 69 12.13 -0.05 -8.25
N ASP A 70 12.43 0.71 -7.22
CA ASP A 70 13.66 1.49 -7.11
C ASP A 70 14.79 0.75 -6.38
N GLY A 71 14.59 -0.55 -6.08
CA GLY A 71 15.61 -1.42 -5.50
C GLY A 71 15.62 -1.49 -3.98
N VAL A 72 14.76 -0.76 -3.28
CA VAL A 72 14.65 -0.88 -1.81
C VAL A 72 14.14 -2.27 -1.47
N LYS A 73 14.83 -2.92 -0.53
CA LYS A 73 14.50 -4.28 -0.09
C LYS A 73 14.40 -4.28 1.42
N LEU A 74 13.25 -4.73 1.93
CA LEU A 74 12.96 -4.72 3.37
C LEU A 74 12.38 -6.06 3.81
N PRO A 75 12.70 -6.47 5.04
CA PRO A 75 12.01 -7.61 5.65
C PRO A 75 10.55 -7.27 5.93
N ILE A 76 9.70 -8.28 5.85
CA ILE A 76 8.29 -8.16 6.18
C ILE A 76 7.89 -9.19 7.23
N SER A 77 6.79 -8.86 7.92
CA SER A 77 6.09 -9.78 8.79
C SER A 77 4.63 -9.83 8.34
N VAL A 78 4.09 -11.02 8.19
CA VAL A 78 2.72 -11.23 7.74
C VAL A 78 1.94 -11.94 8.83
N SER A 79 0.76 -11.42 9.15
CA SER A 79 -0.15 -12.02 10.11
C SER A 79 -1.50 -12.23 9.46
N VAL A 80 -2.02 -13.44 9.53
CA VAL A 80 -3.35 -13.78 9.04
C VAL A 80 -4.30 -13.78 10.22
N LEU A 81 -5.34 -12.96 10.15
CA LEU A 81 -6.36 -12.90 11.18
C LEU A 81 -7.45 -13.93 10.89
N GLU A 82 -7.90 -14.59 11.94
CA GLU A 82 -9.10 -15.41 11.85
C GLU A 82 -10.32 -14.52 12.01
N HIS A 83 -11.11 -14.45 10.95
CA HIS A 83 -12.32 -13.64 10.95
C HIS A 83 -13.50 -14.48 11.42
N LYS A 84 -14.09 -14.09 12.53
CA LYS A 84 -15.24 -14.81 13.05
C LYS A 84 -16.57 -14.25 12.59
N ASP A 85 -16.64 -12.96 12.36
CA ASP A 85 -17.88 -12.33 11.89
C ASP A 85 -17.62 -10.90 11.50
N PRO A 86 -18.16 -10.51 10.35
CA PRO A 86 -17.35 -10.08 9.23
C PRO A 86 -16.35 -9.06 9.71
N THR A 87 -15.11 -9.43 9.66
CA THR A 87 -14.04 -8.49 9.89
C THR A 87 -13.73 -7.77 8.59
N TRP A 88 -13.22 -6.59 8.74
CA TRP A 88 -12.89 -5.73 7.62
C TRP A 88 -11.65 -6.21 6.87
N ASP A 89 -10.62 -6.62 7.58
CA ASP A 89 -9.35 -7.01 6.98
C ASP A 89 -9.13 -8.53 7.00
N LYS A 90 -8.19 -8.97 6.18
CA LYS A 90 -7.77 -10.38 6.03
C LYS A 90 -6.48 -10.69 6.78
N GLY A 91 -5.84 -9.68 7.34
CA GLY A 91 -4.55 -9.80 7.99
C GLY A 91 -3.74 -8.53 7.83
N THR A 92 -2.47 -8.61 8.21
CA THR A 92 -1.55 -7.47 8.17
C THR A 92 -0.24 -7.83 7.50
N ILE A 93 0.37 -6.84 6.88
CA ILE A 93 1.76 -6.87 6.42
C ILE A 93 2.48 -5.73 7.12
N SER A 94 3.56 -6.05 7.81
CA SER A 94 4.36 -5.06 8.52
C SER A 94 5.76 -4.99 7.95
N PHE A 95 6.32 -3.78 7.96
CA PHE A 95 7.69 -3.48 7.54
C PHE A 95 8.42 -2.91 8.76
N PRO A 96 8.89 -3.77 9.68
CA PRO A 96 9.38 -3.30 10.99
C PRO A 96 10.62 -2.42 10.89
N THR A 97 11.38 -2.51 9.80
CA THR A 97 12.60 -1.72 9.60
C THR A 97 12.43 -0.57 8.61
N ALA A 98 11.22 -0.33 8.09
CA ALA A 98 10.97 0.79 7.20
C ALA A 98 11.24 2.12 7.91
N THR A 99 11.82 3.06 7.18
CA THR A 99 12.10 4.42 7.65
C THR A 99 11.51 5.42 6.67
N ASN A 100 11.53 6.71 7.03
CA ASN A 100 11.05 7.75 6.14
C ASN A 100 11.84 7.84 4.83
N ASP A 101 13.07 7.34 4.81
CA ASP A 101 13.92 7.31 3.62
C ASP A 101 13.86 5.97 2.87
N ASN A 102 13.48 4.89 3.54
CA ASN A 102 13.46 3.55 2.98
C ASN A 102 12.12 2.87 3.25
N PHE A 103 11.26 2.85 2.24
CA PHE A 103 9.99 2.12 2.28
C PHE A 103 9.71 1.52 0.90
N VAL A 104 8.88 0.48 0.85
CA VAL A 104 8.63 -0.30 -0.36
C VAL A 104 7.28 0.01 -0.99
N ILE A 105 6.23 0.14 -0.17
CA ILE A 105 4.88 0.36 -0.72
C ILE A 105 4.81 1.75 -1.35
N PRO A 106 4.43 1.87 -2.63
CA PRO A 106 4.27 3.18 -3.26
C PRO A 106 3.34 4.08 -2.46
N MET A 107 3.73 5.32 -2.26
CA MET A 107 2.99 6.29 -1.44
C MET A 107 2.83 5.85 0.03
N GLY A 108 3.73 5.03 0.54
CA GLY A 108 3.66 4.43 1.87
C GLY A 108 3.98 5.37 3.03
N VAL A 109 3.46 6.59 2.97
CA VAL A 109 3.67 7.61 3.99
C VAL A 109 2.35 8.27 4.39
N ASN A 110 2.29 8.71 5.63
CA ASN A 110 1.14 9.46 6.15
C ASN A 110 1.28 10.93 5.78
N VAL A 111 0.65 11.34 4.69
CA VAL A 111 0.78 12.71 4.17
C VAL A 111 0.22 13.76 5.13
N ASN A 112 -0.75 13.42 5.95
CA ASN A 112 -1.30 14.31 6.96
C ASN A 112 -0.52 14.25 8.28
N GLY A 113 0.41 13.34 8.38
CA GLY A 113 1.29 13.15 9.54
C GLY A 113 2.76 13.45 9.23
N GLY A 114 3.04 14.49 8.44
CA GLY A 114 4.41 14.90 8.12
C GLY A 114 5.16 13.92 7.23
N ASN A 115 4.47 13.13 6.43
CA ASN A 115 5.03 12.08 5.59
C ASN A 115 5.77 11.00 6.40
N ALA A 116 5.32 10.73 7.62
CA ALA A 116 5.86 9.62 8.40
C ALA A 116 5.55 8.29 7.71
N VAL A 117 6.55 7.42 7.62
CA VAL A 117 6.39 6.12 6.97
C VAL A 117 5.34 5.27 7.68
N PHE A 118 4.53 4.56 6.90
CA PHE A 118 3.70 3.50 7.43
C PHE A 118 4.51 2.21 7.56
N GLN A 119 4.49 1.63 8.74
CA GLN A 119 5.16 0.35 8.98
C GLN A 119 4.20 -0.83 9.00
N LYS A 120 2.88 -0.58 9.05
CA LYS A 120 1.87 -1.62 9.12
C LYS A 120 0.75 -1.33 8.14
N TYR A 121 0.39 -2.34 7.37
CA TYR A 121 -0.75 -2.30 6.44
C TYR A 121 -1.73 -3.40 6.78
N TYR A 122 -3.01 -3.11 6.67
CA TYR A 122 -4.07 -4.09 6.73
C TYR A 122 -4.39 -4.54 5.30
N VAL A 123 -4.55 -5.83 5.11
CA VAL A 123 -4.89 -6.42 3.81
C VAL A 123 -6.41 -6.51 3.70
N LEU A 124 -6.99 -5.80 2.76
CA LEU A 124 -8.44 -5.76 2.57
C LEU A 124 -8.89 -6.73 1.48
N VAL A 125 -8.11 -6.86 0.42
CA VAL A 125 -8.33 -7.81 -0.67
C VAL A 125 -7.00 -8.46 -0.99
N ALA A 126 -7.00 -9.78 -1.08
CA ALA A 126 -5.85 -10.53 -1.54
C ALA A 126 -6.36 -11.70 -2.39
N SER A 127 -6.25 -11.57 -3.70
CA SER A 127 -6.62 -12.59 -4.67
C SER A 127 -5.46 -12.83 -5.63
N ASP A 128 -5.66 -13.69 -6.63
CA ASP A 128 -4.62 -13.98 -7.60
C ASP A 128 -4.19 -12.74 -8.39
N ASP A 129 -5.10 -11.77 -8.58
CA ASP A 129 -4.87 -10.62 -9.44
C ASP A 129 -5.05 -9.26 -8.76
N LYS A 130 -5.49 -9.22 -7.50
CA LYS A 130 -5.80 -7.97 -6.81
C LYS A 130 -5.24 -7.95 -5.39
N LEU A 131 -4.71 -6.79 -5.02
CA LEU A 131 -4.25 -6.52 -3.67
C LEU A 131 -4.72 -5.12 -3.28
N VAL A 132 -5.50 -5.02 -2.21
CA VAL A 132 -5.87 -3.74 -1.63
C VAL A 132 -5.34 -3.69 -0.22
N LEU A 133 -4.56 -2.66 0.06
CA LEU A 133 -4.00 -2.40 1.38
C LEU A 133 -4.59 -1.12 1.94
N THR A 134 -4.59 -1.03 3.25
CA THR A 134 -4.91 0.21 3.95
C THR A 134 -3.95 0.42 5.11
N ALA A 135 -3.67 1.69 5.40
CA ALA A 135 -2.86 2.08 6.53
C ALA A 135 -3.60 3.16 7.32
N ALA A 136 -3.67 3.01 8.64
CA ALA A 136 -4.36 3.95 9.49
C ALA A 136 -3.52 5.21 9.72
N GLU A 137 -4.14 6.37 9.66
CA GLU A 137 -3.55 7.55 10.28
C GLU A 137 -3.50 7.33 11.79
N LEU A 138 -2.54 7.93 12.45
CA LEU A 138 -2.41 7.77 13.90
C LEU A 138 -3.31 8.76 14.65
N PRO A 139 -4.06 8.29 15.64
CA PRO A 139 -4.32 6.92 16.05
C PRO A 139 -5.23 6.17 15.07
N GLU A 140 -5.35 4.86 15.19
CA GLU A 140 -6.17 4.00 14.31
C GLU A 140 -7.66 4.21 14.59
N ASN A 141 -8.18 5.40 14.29
CA ASN A 141 -9.58 5.73 14.51
C ASN A 141 -10.03 6.84 13.57
N GLY A 142 -10.81 6.50 12.59
CA GLY A 142 -11.46 7.45 11.72
C GLY A 142 -10.88 7.51 10.32
N CYS A 143 -9.62 7.83 10.10
CA CYS A 143 -9.05 7.99 8.77
C CYS A 143 -8.04 6.90 8.45
N ALA A 144 -8.09 6.43 7.20
CA ALA A 144 -7.10 5.51 6.66
C ALA A 144 -6.73 5.92 5.23
N TRP A 145 -5.56 5.49 4.79
CA TRP A 145 -5.11 5.62 3.41
C TRP A 145 -5.25 4.28 2.72
N PHE A 146 -5.76 4.29 1.50
CA PHE A 146 -6.09 3.09 0.73
C PHE A 146 -5.21 3.01 -0.51
N TYR A 147 -4.77 1.81 -0.84
CA TYR A 147 -3.83 1.48 -1.90
C TYR A 147 -4.42 0.36 -2.74
N VAL A 148 -4.68 0.62 -4.01
CA VAL A 148 -5.37 -0.33 -4.89
C VAL A 148 -4.40 -0.83 -5.95
N PHE A 149 -4.00 -2.09 -5.84
CA PHE A 149 -3.02 -2.72 -6.71
C PHE A 149 -3.64 -3.88 -7.49
N LYS A 150 -2.99 -4.19 -8.60
CA LYS A 150 -3.24 -5.41 -9.37
C LYS A 150 -1.93 -6.17 -9.56
N LYS A 151 -2.04 -7.44 -9.90
CA LYS A 151 -0.87 -8.25 -10.25
C LYS A 151 -0.24 -7.69 -11.53
N LYS A 152 1.06 -7.46 -11.48
CA LYS A 152 1.82 -7.03 -12.64
C LYS A 152 2.07 -8.22 -13.54
N ALA A 153 1.77 -8.08 -14.82
CA ALA A 153 2.11 -9.08 -15.82
C ALA A 153 3.63 -9.21 -15.95
N LYS A 154 4.05 -10.43 -16.13
CA LYS A 154 5.48 -10.71 -16.34
C LYS A 154 5.90 -10.35 -17.75
#